data_3f13cd259c03b7f7319aa1f437e23c25
#
_entry.id   3f13cd259c03b7f7319aa1f437e23c25
#
_cell.length_a   1.000
_cell.length_b   1.000
_cell.length_c   1.000
_cell.angle_alpha   90.00
_cell.angle_beta   90.00
_cell.angle_gamma   90.00
#
_symmetry.space_group_name_H-M   'P 1'
#
loop_
_entity.id
_entity.type
_entity.pdbx_description
1 polymer ?
#
loop_
_entity_poly.entity_id
_entity_poly.type
_entity_poly.pdbx_seq_one_letter_code
_entity_poly.pdbx_strand_id
1 'polypeptide(L)'
;MDDSETHFCKQCQNMTFLYIDEDKKLVHHCKACLSSEPYLKKNNCIYSIQFKKYDNSEYINSNPYITHDITLPKIKQNQNIKCVNQECSSIVESKECDITYIKYDQENMKYIYICNHCGQKWTSN
;
A
#
# COMPACT_ATOMS: atom_id res chain seq x y z
N MET A 1 -13.60 -10.02 6.99
CA MET A 1 -13.85 -10.04 8.43
C MET A 1 -12.51 -10.29 9.10
N ASP A 2 -12.02 -9.30 9.83
CA ASP A 2 -10.73 -9.40 10.53
C ASP A 2 -10.88 -10.41 11.68
N ASP A 3 -10.32 -11.61 11.49
CA ASP A 3 -10.30 -12.67 12.51
C ASP A 3 -9.24 -12.44 13.61
N SER A 4 -8.68 -11.24 13.67
CA SER A 4 -7.77 -10.82 14.75
C SER A 4 -8.52 -10.17 15.90
N GLU A 5 -9.62 -10.78 16.34
CA GLU A 5 -10.33 -10.29 17.52
C GLU A 5 -9.50 -10.49 18.77
N THR A 6 -9.14 -9.38 19.40
CA THR A 6 -8.56 -9.39 20.74
C THR A 6 -9.58 -10.02 21.70
N HIS A 7 -9.21 -11.12 22.35
CA HIS A 7 -10.08 -11.80 23.30
C HIS A 7 -9.83 -11.30 24.72
N PHE A 8 -10.91 -10.98 25.42
CA PHE A 8 -10.87 -10.48 26.80
C PHE A 8 -11.38 -11.54 27.77
N CYS A 9 -10.75 -11.61 28.94
CA CYS A 9 -11.12 -12.51 30.01
C CYS A 9 -12.52 -12.17 30.53
N LYS A 10 -13.37 -13.18 30.70
CA LYS A 10 -14.74 -13.00 31.22
C LYS A 10 -14.77 -12.63 32.69
N GLN A 11 -13.72 -12.95 33.47
CA GLN A 11 -13.69 -12.68 34.90
C GLN A 11 -13.14 -11.29 35.23
N CYS A 12 -12.02 -10.88 34.62
CA CYS A 12 -11.35 -9.63 34.95
C CYS A 12 -11.25 -8.62 33.80
N GLN A 13 -11.80 -8.96 32.62
CA GLN A 13 -11.83 -8.12 31.41
C GLN A 13 -10.44 -7.69 30.88
N ASN A 14 -9.36 -8.27 31.39
CA ASN A 14 -8.03 -8.08 30.83
C ASN A 14 -7.84 -8.90 29.54
N MET A 15 -6.93 -8.46 28.70
CA MET A 15 -6.59 -9.15 27.47
C MET A 15 -6.02 -10.55 27.77
N THR A 16 -6.51 -11.56 27.05
CA THR A 16 -5.99 -12.92 27.13
C THR A 16 -4.97 -13.19 26.03
N PHE A 17 -4.12 -14.16 26.28
CA PHE A 17 -3.10 -14.62 25.33
C PHE A 17 -3.36 -16.07 24.95
N LEU A 18 -3.02 -16.43 23.71
CA LEU A 18 -3.08 -17.81 23.27
C LEU A 18 -1.89 -18.60 23.81
N TYR A 19 -2.20 -19.73 24.46
CA TYR A 19 -1.24 -20.68 25.01
C TYR A 19 -1.57 -22.10 24.57
N ILE A 20 -0.56 -22.95 24.59
CA ILE A 20 -0.75 -24.39 24.41
C ILE A 20 -0.70 -25.02 25.79
N ASP A 21 -1.78 -25.69 26.18
CA ASP A 21 -1.91 -26.41 27.43
C ASP A 21 -1.06 -27.70 27.43
N GLU A 22 -0.93 -28.34 28.59
CA GLU A 22 -0.21 -29.61 28.75
C GLU A 22 -0.76 -30.73 27.84
N ASP A 23 -2.04 -30.70 27.55
CA ASP A 23 -2.74 -31.57 26.61
C ASP A 23 -2.52 -31.22 25.12
N LYS A 24 -1.63 -30.27 24.81
CA LYS A 24 -1.39 -29.74 23.47
C LYS A 24 -2.61 -29.09 22.81
N LYS A 25 -3.54 -28.53 23.59
CA LYS A 25 -4.71 -27.80 23.13
C LYS A 25 -4.47 -26.30 23.24
N LEU A 26 -5.03 -25.55 22.29
CA LEU A 26 -5.02 -24.09 22.34
C LEU A 26 -6.03 -23.59 23.39
N VAL A 27 -5.56 -22.70 24.27
CA VAL A 27 -6.36 -22.04 25.30
C VAL A 27 -6.07 -20.54 25.32
N HIS A 28 -7.10 -19.76 25.67
CA HIS A 28 -6.93 -18.35 26.03
C HIS A 28 -6.58 -18.26 27.51
N HIS A 29 -5.38 -17.81 27.82
CA HIS A 29 -4.90 -17.64 29.19
C HIS A 29 -4.84 -16.17 29.59
N CYS A 30 -5.40 -15.84 30.73
CA CYS A 30 -5.33 -14.51 31.32
C CYS A 30 -4.18 -14.42 32.33
N LYS A 31 -3.21 -13.54 32.08
CA LYS A 31 -2.07 -13.35 33.01
C LYS A 31 -2.44 -12.61 34.30
N ALA A 32 -3.55 -11.89 34.32
CA ALA A 32 -3.97 -11.10 35.49
C ALA A 32 -4.68 -11.94 36.56
N CYS A 33 -5.65 -12.77 36.15
CA CYS A 33 -6.40 -13.60 37.10
C CYS A 33 -6.06 -15.09 36.98
N LEU A 34 -5.14 -15.48 36.09
CA LEU A 34 -4.69 -16.85 35.84
C LEU A 34 -5.76 -17.80 35.35
N SER A 35 -6.90 -17.29 34.91
CA SER A 35 -7.96 -18.10 34.31
C SER A 35 -7.62 -18.54 32.89
N SER A 36 -8.06 -19.72 32.51
CA SER A 36 -7.90 -20.25 31.16
C SER A 36 -9.26 -20.62 30.59
N GLU A 37 -9.50 -20.24 29.33
CA GLU A 37 -10.69 -20.58 28.57
C GLU A 37 -10.31 -21.38 27.32
N PRO A 38 -11.08 -22.39 26.92
CA PRO A 38 -10.77 -23.17 25.73
C PRO A 38 -10.90 -22.33 24.47
N TYR A 39 -10.01 -22.55 23.51
CA TYR A 39 -10.10 -21.94 22.18
C TYR A 39 -11.18 -22.66 21.35
N LEU A 40 -12.28 -21.97 21.07
CA LEU A 40 -13.47 -22.56 20.43
C LEU A 40 -13.61 -22.26 18.92
N LYS A 41 -12.65 -21.57 18.31
CA LYS A 41 -12.73 -21.29 16.88
C LYS A 41 -12.52 -22.56 16.05
N LYS A 42 -13.37 -22.77 15.04
CA LYS A 42 -13.29 -23.91 14.11
C LYS A 42 -12.11 -23.82 13.13
N ASN A 43 -11.52 -22.65 12.98
CA ASN A 43 -10.41 -22.42 12.07
C ASN A 43 -9.08 -22.47 12.82
N ASN A 44 -8.11 -23.23 12.31
CA ASN A 44 -6.78 -23.34 12.88
C ASN A 44 -5.89 -22.10 12.62
N CYS A 45 -6.38 -21.12 11.89
CA CYS A 45 -5.67 -19.87 11.65
C CYS A 45 -5.75 -18.98 12.90
N ILE A 46 -4.63 -18.75 13.56
CA ILE A 46 -4.51 -17.90 14.74
C ILE A 46 -4.42 -16.42 14.35
N TYR A 47 -3.76 -16.14 13.24
CA TYR A 47 -3.55 -14.78 12.75
C TYR A 47 -3.50 -14.76 11.22
N SER A 48 -4.21 -13.81 10.61
CA SER A 48 -4.10 -13.54 9.18
C SER A 48 -4.08 -12.03 8.93
N ILE A 49 -3.22 -11.60 8.04
CA ILE A 49 -3.19 -10.22 7.55
C ILE A 49 -3.49 -10.23 6.05
N GLN A 50 -4.45 -9.46 5.64
CA GLN A 50 -4.72 -9.22 4.24
C GLN A 50 -4.25 -7.81 3.89
N PHE A 51 -3.21 -7.73 3.06
CA PHE A 51 -2.81 -6.45 2.50
C PHE A 51 -3.78 -6.10 1.37
N LYS A 52 -4.61 -5.09 1.58
CA LYS A 52 -5.42 -4.55 0.49
C LYS A 52 -4.47 -4.05 -0.59
N LYS A 53 -4.67 -4.47 -1.84
CA LYS A 53 -4.02 -3.83 -2.98
C LYS A 53 -4.58 -2.41 -3.08
N TYR A 54 -3.81 -1.43 -2.63
CA TYR A 54 -4.16 -0.03 -2.86
C TYR A 54 -3.88 0.30 -4.32
N ASP A 55 -4.84 0.93 -4.97
CA ASP A 55 -4.59 1.55 -6.26
C ASP A 55 -3.77 2.82 -6.04
N ASN A 56 -2.47 2.68 -6.20
CA ASN A 56 -1.54 3.79 -6.05
C ASN A 56 -1.73 4.87 -7.13
N SER A 57 -2.45 4.58 -8.21
CA SER A 57 -2.68 5.51 -9.30
C SER A 57 -3.48 6.73 -8.85
N GLU A 58 -4.49 6.54 -8.01
CA GLU A 58 -5.30 7.63 -7.48
C GLU A 58 -4.47 8.58 -6.61
N TYR A 59 -3.64 8.01 -5.73
CA TYR A 59 -2.73 8.80 -4.89
C TYR A 59 -1.72 9.60 -5.73
N ILE A 60 -1.12 8.98 -6.74
CA ILE A 60 -0.17 9.63 -7.64
C ILE A 60 -0.85 10.75 -8.44
N ASN A 61 -2.08 10.52 -8.90
CA ASN A 61 -2.83 11.51 -9.65
C ASN A 61 -3.24 12.72 -8.81
N SER A 62 -3.58 12.49 -7.54
CA SER A 62 -4.04 13.56 -6.63
C SER A 62 -2.91 14.35 -5.99
N ASN A 63 -1.69 13.81 -5.92
CA ASN A 63 -0.57 14.45 -5.25
C ASN A 63 0.14 15.48 -6.16
N PRO A 64 0.09 16.80 -5.84
CA PRO A 64 0.75 17.82 -6.63
C PRO A 64 2.26 17.89 -6.43
N TYR A 65 2.79 17.29 -5.37
CA TYR A 65 4.20 17.43 -4.97
C TYR A 65 5.12 16.39 -5.61
N ILE A 66 4.61 15.46 -6.40
CA ILE A 66 5.41 14.39 -7.01
C ILE A 66 6.52 14.95 -7.91
N THR A 67 6.27 16.05 -8.60
CA THR A 67 7.27 16.70 -9.47
C THR A 67 8.48 17.27 -8.69
N HIS A 68 8.30 17.50 -7.39
CA HIS A 68 9.36 18.00 -6.50
C HIS A 68 10.24 16.88 -5.92
N ASP A 69 9.84 15.62 -6.08
CA ASP A 69 10.61 14.49 -5.60
C ASP A 69 11.81 14.24 -6.53
N ILE A 70 12.99 14.55 -6.04
CA ILE A 70 14.24 14.37 -6.79
C ILE A 70 14.69 12.90 -6.86
N THR A 71 14.12 12.02 -6.05
CA THR A 71 14.48 10.59 -6.02
C THR A 71 13.80 9.79 -7.11
N LEU A 72 12.73 10.33 -7.70
CA LEU A 72 12.01 9.65 -8.77
C LEU A 72 12.81 9.64 -10.08
N PRO A 73 12.74 8.54 -10.83
CA PRO A 73 13.43 8.43 -12.11
C PRO A 73 12.83 9.38 -13.15
N LYS A 74 13.71 9.97 -13.94
CA LYS A 74 13.37 10.96 -14.97
C LYS A 74 13.86 10.52 -16.33
N ILE A 75 13.05 10.81 -17.34
CA ILE A 75 13.41 10.66 -18.75
C ILE A 75 13.75 12.04 -19.30
N LYS A 76 14.98 12.20 -19.75
CA LYS A 76 15.45 13.41 -20.40
C LYS A 76 15.97 13.09 -21.80
N GLN A 77 15.87 14.05 -22.71
CA GLN A 77 16.43 13.95 -24.07
C GLN A 77 15.87 12.79 -24.91
N ASN A 78 14.68 12.28 -24.60
CA ASN A 78 14.07 11.24 -25.40
C ASN A 78 13.10 11.85 -26.42
N GLN A 79 13.36 11.64 -27.71
CA GLN A 79 12.53 12.16 -28.79
C GLN A 79 11.20 11.40 -28.96
N ASN A 80 11.11 10.18 -28.46
CA ASN A 80 9.94 9.32 -28.61
C ASN A 80 8.86 9.56 -27.55
N ILE A 81 9.24 10.09 -26.39
CA ILE A 81 8.32 10.36 -25.28
C ILE A 81 8.15 11.86 -25.14
N LYS A 82 6.99 12.36 -25.54
CA LYS A 82 6.64 13.77 -25.48
C LYS A 82 5.47 14.00 -24.57
N CYS A 83 5.34 15.25 -24.07
CA CYS A 83 4.17 15.64 -23.32
C CYS A 83 2.91 15.48 -24.17
N VAL A 84 1.84 14.98 -23.56
CA VAL A 84 0.53 14.84 -24.23
C VAL A 84 -0.21 16.18 -24.38
N ASN A 85 0.18 17.17 -23.59
CA ASN A 85 -0.38 18.53 -23.67
C ASN A 85 0.33 19.33 -24.77
N GLN A 86 -0.38 19.64 -25.85
CA GLN A 86 0.16 20.37 -26.99
C GLN A 86 0.53 21.83 -26.66
N GLU A 87 -0.07 22.41 -25.63
CA GLU A 87 0.23 23.78 -25.16
C GLU A 87 1.42 23.81 -24.18
N CYS A 88 2.04 22.67 -23.91
CA CYS A 88 3.19 22.59 -23.01
C CYS A 88 4.38 23.37 -23.58
N SER A 89 5.05 24.12 -22.72
CA SER A 89 6.27 24.86 -23.10
C SER A 89 7.36 23.98 -23.70
N SER A 90 7.43 22.70 -23.33
CA SER A 90 8.38 21.75 -23.93
C SER A 90 8.09 21.47 -25.41
N ILE A 91 6.83 21.60 -25.84
CA ILE A 91 6.44 21.41 -27.24
C ILE A 91 6.51 22.73 -28.00
N VAL A 92 5.92 23.79 -27.44
CA VAL A 92 5.82 25.11 -28.08
C VAL A 92 7.22 25.74 -28.28
N GLU A 93 8.08 25.62 -27.28
CA GLU A 93 9.42 26.22 -27.30
C GLU A 93 10.52 25.20 -27.68
N SER A 94 10.12 23.98 -28.10
CA SER A 94 11.05 22.89 -28.47
C SER A 94 12.13 22.60 -27.41
N LYS A 95 11.76 22.73 -26.13
CA LYS A 95 12.64 22.41 -25.01
C LYS A 95 12.82 20.89 -24.87
N GLU A 96 13.92 20.49 -24.28
CA GLU A 96 14.16 19.09 -23.95
C GLU A 96 13.04 18.52 -23.07
N CYS A 97 12.64 17.28 -23.33
CA CYS A 97 11.67 16.61 -22.49
C CYS A 97 12.24 16.38 -21.10
N ASP A 98 11.48 16.66 -20.08
CA ASP A 98 11.75 16.31 -18.68
C ASP A 98 10.50 15.67 -18.10
N ILE A 99 10.51 14.34 -18.03
CA ILE A 99 9.34 13.53 -17.66
C ILE A 99 9.72 12.62 -16.50
N THR A 100 8.99 12.74 -15.40
CA THR A 100 9.09 11.81 -14.29
C THR A 100 8.18 10.63 -14.57
N TYR A 101 8.63 9.40 -14.29
CA TYR A 101 7.79 8.22 -14.43
C TYR A 101 7.75 7.39 -13.16
N ILE A 102 6.58 6.82 -12.88
CA ILE A 102 6.32 6.02 -11.68
C ILE A 102 5.63 4.73 -12.10
N LYS A 103 6.18 3.62 -11.67
CA LYS A 103 5.55 2.31 -11.84
C LYS A 103 4.52 2.10 -10.75
N TYR A 104 3.23 2.23 -11.06
CA TYR A 104 2.17 2.09 -10.08
C TYR A 104 1.59 0.68 -9.96
N ASP A 105 1.70 -0.12 -11.01
CA ASP A 105 1.30 -1.52 -11.04
C ASP A 105 2.49 -2.39 -11.48
N GLN A 106 3.04 -3.12 -10.52
CA GLN A 106 4.23 -3.94 -10.76
C GLN A 106 3.89 -5.23 -11.53
N GLU A 107 2.70 -5.78 -11.32
CA GLU A 107 2.28 -7.03 -11.95
C GLU A 107 2.01 -6.84 -13.45
N ASN A 108 1.34 -5.76 -13.80
CA ASN A 108 0.96 -5.45 -15.18
C ASN A 108 1.91 -4.46 -15.87
N MET A 109 3.02 -4.09 -15.23
CA MET A 109 4.03 -3.20 -15.78
C MET A 109 3.47 -1.84 -16.22
N LYS A 110 2.53 -1.26 -15.44
CA LYS A 110 1.91 0.01 -15.78
C LYS A 110 2.64 1.19 -15.16
N TYR A 111 2.77 2.25 -15.93
CA TYR A 111 3.47 3.46 -15.56
C TYR A 111 2.58 4.68 -15.67
N ILE A 112 2.78 5.64 -14.77
CA ILE A 112 2.28 7.01 -14.87
C ILE A 112 3.47 7.90 -15.24
N TYR A 113 3.27 8.74 -16.23
CA TYR A 113 4.22 9.75 -16.68
C TYR A 113 3.73 11.13 -16.26
N ILE A 114 4.64 11.98 -15.86
CA ILE A 114 4.36 13.34 -15.40
C ILE A 114 5.33 14.29 -16.09
N CYS A 115 4.81 15.25 -16.82
CA CYS A 115 5.64 16.30 -17.41
C CYS A 115 6.08 17.31 -16.34
N ASN A 116 7.38 17.49 -16.15
CA ASN A 116 7.90 18.43 -15.16
C ASN A 116 7.78 19.90 -15.60
N HIS A 117 7.45 20.17 -16.87
CA HIS A 117 7.22 21.53 -17.36
C HIS A 117 5.80 22.04 -17.11
N CYS A 118 4.78 21.20 -17.34
CA CYS A 118 3.38 21.62 -17.21
C CYS A 118 2.59 20.85 -16.16
N GLY A 119 3.17 19.79 -15.56
CA GLY A 119 2.48 18.98 -14.56
C GLY A 119 1.44 17.99 -15.12
N GLN A 120 1.26 17.93 -16.44
CA GLN A 120 0.33 16.97 -17.05
C GLN A 120 0.74 15.54 -16.75
N LYS A 121 -0.25 14.73 -16.35
CA LYS A 121 -0.07 13.31 -16.03
C LYS A 121 -0.79 12.45 -17.07
N TRP A 122 -0.20 11.32 -17.45
CA TRP A 122 -0.82 10.33 -18.34
C TRP A 122 -0.29 8.93 -18.03
N THR A 123 -1.01 7.93 -18.48
CA THR A 123 -0.63 6.53 -18.34
C THR A 123 -0.22 5.95 -19.68
N SER A 124 0.71 4.98 -19.66
CA SER A 124 0.94 4.13 -20.82
C SER A 124 -0.23 3.13 -20.93
N ASN A 125 -0.86 3.10 -22.06
CA ASN A 125 -1.80 2.02 -22.41
C ASN A 125 -1.05 0.75 -22.72
#